data_55e7394c4e08ecb4295d66a2885394fa
#
_entry.id   55e7394c4e08ecb4295d66a2885394fa
#
_cell.length_a   1.000
_cell.length_b   1.000
_cell.length_c   1.000
_cell.angle_alpha   90.00
_cell.angle_beta   90.00
_cell.angle_gamma   90.00
#
_symmetry.space_group_name_H-M   'P 1'
#
loop_
_entity.id
_entity.type
_entity.pdbx_description
1 polymer ?
#
loop_
_entity_poly.entity_id
_entity_poly.type
_entity_poly.pdbx_seq_one_letter_code
_entity_poly.pdbx_strand_id
1 'polypeptide(L)'
;MSGGDTTLNLRRLNNKRRSRPPEGATCLLVALFIQAVLVFFTPSATALTSDSKQPMLIESDDMIYDEGKGETVYTGNVKATQGSLEVTGEKMIINQQKGESDQMIMFGKPARLKQTPDGGGPDNHGLGDRADYFPDSGILILNGNAMTWEGPLPETSEHTVKSDHIEYDTKNSIYKAGTPKSAHHRVHVRVLPKEAKEPKE
;
A
#
# COMPACT_ATOMS: atom_id res chain seq x y z
N MET A 1 98.93 -11.75 10.48
CA MET A 1 98.80 -12.47 11.75
C MET A 1 97.29 -12.64 11.97
N SER A 2 96.97 -13.88 11.79
CA SER A 2 96.29 -14.73 12.77
C SER A 2 94.79 -14.34 12.91
N GLY A 3 93.92 -15.12 12.69
CA GLY A 3 93.70 -16.55 12.70
C GLY A 3 92.32 -16.83 13.17
N GLY A 4 91.69 -17.84 12.64
CA GLY A 4 90.74 -18.72 13.26
C GLY A 4 89.33 -18.24 13.44
N ASP A 5 88.42 -18.98 13.29
CA ASP A 5 88.04 -20.34 13.00
C ASP A 5 86.48 -20.42 12.99
N THR A 6 85.99 -21.07 12.07
CA THR A 6 84.87 -21.97 11.93
C THR A 6 83.99 -22.19 13.19
N THR A 7 82.69 -22.07 13.09
CA THR A 7 81.77 -23.15 13.51
C THR A 7 80.38 -22.97 12.82
N LEU A 8 80.03 -23.98 12.04
CA LEU A 8 78.69 -24.25 11.49
C LEU A 8 77.68 -24.51 12.64
N ASN A 9 76.54 -23.85 12.60
CA ASN A 9 75.43 -24.31 13.39
C ASN A 9 74.17 -24.42 12.55
N LEU A 10 73.87 -25.68 12.22
CA LEU A 10 72.68 -26.11 11.51
C LEU A 10 71.43 -25.91 12.39
N ARG A 11 70.67 -24.90 12.14
CA ARG A 11 69.31 -24.81 12.70
C ARG A 11 68.34 -25.43 11.73
N ARG A 12 67.73 -26.54 12.13
CA ARG A 12 66.60 -27.22 11.53
C ARG A 12 65.50 -26.26 11.15
N LEU A 13 65.20 -26.14 9.89
CA LEU A 13 63.99 -25.50 9.38
C LEU A 13 62.81 -26.41 9.69
N ASN A 14 62.01 -26.02 10.67
CA ASN A 14 60.75 -26.66 10.99
C ASN A 14 59.69 -26.23 9.95
N ASN A 15 59.54 -27.06 8.92
CA ASN A 15 58.59 -26.87 7.83
C ASN A 15 57.16 -27.18 8.32
N LYS A 16 56.52 -26.22 8.98
CA LYS A 16 55.12 -26.32 9.37
C LYS A 16 54.26 -26.15 8.12
N ARG A 17 53.91 -27.27 7.47
CA ARG A 17 52.94 -27.31 6.39
C ARG A 17 51.62 -26.69 6.88
N ARG A 18 51.30 -25.45 6.45
CA ARG A 18 49.98 -24.90 6.55
C ARG A 18 49.08 -25.65 5.58
N SER A 19 48.20 -26.48 6.10
CA SER A 19 47.12 -27.09 5.35
C SER A 19 46.18 -25.94 4.90
N ARG A 20 46.11 -25.69 3.60
CA ARG A 20 45.09 -24.82 3.00
C ARG A 20 43.74 -25.52 3.17
N PRO A 21 42.67 -24.83 3.64
CA PRO A 21 41.35 -25.40 3.61
C PRO A 21 40.92 -25.63 2.15
N PRO A 22 40.08 -26.62 1.85
CA PRO A 22 39.66 -26.93 0.50
C PRO A 22 38.81 -25.73 -0.01
N GLU A 23 39.24 -25.17 -1.13
CA GLU A 23 38.61 -23.97 -1.77
C GLU A 23 37.15 -24.19 -2.16
N GLY A 24 36.67 -25.44 -2.15
CA GLY A 24 35.26 -25.76 -2.41
C GLY A 24 34.29 -25.51 -1.26
N ALA A 25 34.75 -25.54 -0.01
CA ALA A 25 33.86 -25.40 1.16
C ALA A 25 33.42 -23.93 1.40
N THR A 26 34.32 -22.99 1.10
CA THR A 26 34.03 -21.54 1.23
C THR A 26 33.07 -21.05 0.16
N CYS A 27 33.14 -21.56 -1.06
CA CYS A 27 32.18 -21.20 -2.13
C CYS A 27 30.76 -21.72 -1.84
N LEU A 28 30.64 -22.91 -1.24
CA LEU A 28 29.35 -23.53 -0.94
C LEU A 28 28.62 -22.78 0.19
N LEU A 29 29.34 -22.31 1.21
CA LEU A 29 28.78 -21.52 2.31
C LEU A 29 28.37 -20.12 1.87
N VAL A 30 29.12 -19.48 0.98
CA VAL A 30 28.77 -18.15 0.44
C VAL A 30 27.54 -18.25 -0.48
N ALA A 31 27.44 -19.31 -1.31
CA ALA A 31 26.28 -19.56 -2.15
C ALA A 31 25.00 -19.83 -1.33
N LEU A 32 25.09 -20.55 -0.22
CA LEU A 32 23.97 -20.81 0.70
C LEU A 32 23.52 -19.53 1.43
N PHE A 33 24.46 -18.63 1.75
CA PHE A 33 24.14 -17.35 2.41
C PHE A 33 23.45 -16.37 1.44
N ILE A 34 23.85 -16.35 0.17
CA ILE A 34 23.21 -15.51 -0.87
C ILE A 34 21.79 -16.00 -1.15
N GLN A 35 21.54 -17.31 -1.13
CA GLN A 35 20.20 -17.87 -1.33
C GLN A 35 19.27 -17.61 -0.14
N ALA A 36 19.77 -17.53 1.09
CA ALA A 36 18.99 -17.20 2.28
C ALA A 36 18.57 -15.72 2.34
N VAL A 37 19.36 -14.80 1.77
CA VAL A 37 19.04 -13.35 1.72
C VAL A 37 17.99 -13.03 0.66
N LEU A 38 17.89 -13.83 -0.43
CA LEU A 38 16.90 -13.61 -1.50
C LEU A 38 15.46 -13.95 -1.10
N VAL A 39 15.25 -14.72 -0.02
CA VAL A 39 13.89 -15.11 0.44
C VAL A 39 13.20 -14.02 1.26
N PHE A 40 13.91 -12.98 1.73
CA PHE A 40 13.34 -11.89 2.54
C PHE A 40 12.89 -10.65 1.76
N PHE A 41 13.13 -10.61 0.46
CA PHE A 41 12.58 -9.55 -0.41
C PHE A 41 11.31 -10.07 -1.09
N THR A 42 10.25 -10.30 -0.31
CA THR A 42 8.90 -10.33 -0.89
C THR A 42 8.51 -8.88 -1.13
N PRO A 43 8.28 -8.44 -2.39
CA PRO A 43 7.70 -7.13 -2.62
C PRO A 43 6.32 -7.13 -1.97
N SER A 44 6.10 -6.21 -1.03
CA SER A 44 4.76 -5.94 -0.53
C SER A 44 3.91 -5.54 -1.73
N ALA A 45 2.95 -6.37 -2.12
CA ALA A 45 2.01 -6.06 -3.17
C ALA A 45 1.22 -4.82 -2.74
N THR A 46 1.38 -3.72 -3.47
CA THR A 46 0.63 -2.48 -3.25
C THR A 46 -0.74 -2.64 -3.90
N ALA A 47 -1.79 -2.52 -3.10
CA ALA A 47 -3.17 -2.92 -3.40
C ALA A 47 -3.93 -2.09 -4.44
N LEU A 48 -3.36 -1.16 -5.17
CA LEU A 48 -4.09 -0.27 -6.09
C LEU A 48 -3.53 -0.17 -7.51
N THR A 49 -2.47 -0.89 -7.81
CA THR A 49 -1.85 -0.80 -9.15
C THR A 49 -2.53 -1.63 -10.21
N SER A 50 -3.30 -2.65 -9.86
CA SER A 50 -4.04 -3.48 -10.82
C SER A 50 -5.35 -2.82 -11.24
N ASP A 51 -6.11 -2.26 -10.28
CA ASP A 51 -7.41 -1.66 -10.55
C ASP A 51 -7.31 -0.44 -11.48
N SER A 52 -6.34 0.44 -11.28
CA SER A 52 -6.16 1.65 -12.09
C SER A 52 -5.88 1.39 -13.57
N LYS A 53 -5.53 0.15 -13.94
CA LYS A 53 -5.32 -0.27 -15.34
C LYS A 53 -6.58 -0.86 -15.98
N GLN A 54 -7.62 -1.12 -15.18
CA GLN A 54 -8.88 -1.64 -15.68
C GLN A 54 -9.76 -0.50 -16.21
N PRO A 55 -10.64 -0.79 -17.19
CA PRO A 55 -11.61 0.20 -17.62
C PRO A 55 -12.54 0.57 -16.46
N MET A 56 -12.90 1.84 -16.40
CA MET A 56 -13.95 2.31 -15.48
C MET A 56 -15.30 2.16 -16.17
N LEU A 57 -16.24 1.52 -15.49
CA LEU A 57 -17.63 1.38 -15.89
C LEU A 57 -18.50 2.23 -14.98
N ILE A 58 -19.42 3.02 -15.52
CA ILE A 58 -20.32 3.88 -14.76
C ILE A 58 -21.75 3.58 -15.18
N GLU A 59 -22.61 3.36 -14.20
CA GLU A 59 -24.05 3.18 -14.31
C GLU A 59 -24.77 4.30 -13.56
N SER A 60 -25.83 4.85 -14.11
CA SER A 60 -26.65 5.90 -13.49
C SER A 60 -28.02 5.97 -14.17
N ASP A 61 -28.97 6.66 -13.54
CA ASP A 61 -30.30 6.87 -14.14
C ASP A 61 -30.26 7.93 -15.26
N ASP A 62 -29.37 8.95 -15.13
CA ASP A 62 -29.21 10.03 -16.10
C ASP A 62 -27.76 10.50 -16.22
N MET A 63 -27.40 11.08 -17.38
CA MET A 63 -26.07 11.61 -17.65
C MET A 63 -26.14 12.86 -18.53
N ILE A 64 -25.38 13.87 -18.15
CA ILE A 64 -25.19 15.10 -18.93
C ILE A 64 -23.70 15.31 -19.15
N TYR A 65 -23.28 15.49 -20.40
CA TYR A 65 -21.93 15.87 -20.78
C TYR A 65 -21.92 17.32 -21.31
N ASP A 66 -21.14 18.17 -20.68
CA ASP A 66 -20.87 19.55 -21.09
C ASP A 66 -19.46 19.65 -21.69
N GLU A 67 -19.37 19.58 -23.02
CA GLU A 67 -18.09 19.66 -23.74
C GLU A 67 -17.37 21.00 -23.49
N GLY A 68 -18.14 22.09 -23.33
CA GLY A 68 -17.58 23.43 -23.10
C GLY A 68 -16.86 23.55 -21.75
N LYS A 69 -17.30 22.81 -20.77
CA LYS A 69 -16.71 22.74 -19.44
C LYS A 69 -15.76 21.57 -19.25
N GLY A 70 -15.81 20.56 -20.12
CA GLY A 70 -15.12 19.28 -19.91
C GLY A 70 -15.66 18.56 -18.68
N GLU A 71 -16.97 18.64 -18.44
CA GLU A 71 -17.63 18.08 -17.25
C GLU A 71 -18.67 17.04 -17.67
N THR A 72 -18.64 15.88 -17.01
CA THR A 72 -19.72 14.89 -17.09
C THR A 72 -20.39 14.75 -15.73
N VAL A 73 -21.71 14.86 -15.70
CA VAL A 73 -22.54 14.71 -14.50
C VAL A 73 -23.43 13.47 -14.66
N TYR A 74 -23.29 12.53 -13.74
CA TYR A 74 -24.14 11.35 -13.60
C TYR A 74 -25.05 11.53 -12.40
N THR A 75 -26.33 11.16 -12.52
CA THR A 75 -27.34 11.41 -11.47
C THR A 75 -28.24 10.20 -11.30
N GLY A 76 -28.58 9.88 -10.06
CA GLY A 76 -29.48 8.78 -9.66
C GLY A 76 -28.79 7.41 -9.67
N ASN A 77 -28.82 6.74 -8.52
CA ASN A 77 -28.30 5.38 -8.32
C ASN A 77 -26.90 5.14 -8.93
N VAL A 78 -26.02 6.12 -8.80
CA VAL A 78 -24.73 6.09 -9.48
C VAL A 78 -23.85 4.98 -8.90
N LYS A 79 -23.31 4.15 -9.79
CA LYS A 79 -22.33 3.11 -9.48
C LYS A 79 -21.16 3.20 -10.46
N ALA A 80 -19.96 3.39 -9.94
CA ALA A 80 -18.72 3.35 -10.71
C ALA A 80 -17.88 2.15 -10.25
N THR A 81 -17.35 1.39 -11.20
CA THR A 81 -16.50 0.21 -10.95
C THR A 81 -15.23 0.29 -11.75
N GLN A 82 -14.10 -0.04 -11.13
CA GLN A 82 -12.80 -0.16 -11.80
C GLN A 82 -12.01 -1.30 -11.14
N GLY A 83 -11.91 -2.44 -11.83
CA GLY A 83 -11.35 -3.65 -11.23
C GLY A 83 -12.15 -4.08 -10.01
N SER A 84 -11.52 -4.15 -8.84
CA SER A 84 -12.16 -4.49 -7.56
C SER A 84 -12.76 -3.27 -6.85
N LEU A 85 -12.41 -2.06 -7.29
CA LEU A 85 -12.95 -0.82 -6.72
C LEU A 85 -14.39 -0.61 -7.18
N GLU A 86 -15.29 -0.41 -6.22
CA GLU A 86 -16.68 -0.03 -6.40
C GLU A 86 -16.98 1.24 -5.61
N VAL A 87 -17.57 2.23 -6.26
CA VAL A 87 -18.02 3.47 -5.62
C VAL A 87 -19.48 3.71 -5.96
N THR A 88 -20.31 3.97 -4.95
CA THR A 88 -21.74 4.19 -5.12
C THR A 88 -22.20 5.49 -4.46
N GLY A 89 -23.21 6.15 -5.05
CA GLY A 89 -23.76 7.38 -4.52
C GLY A 89 -24.99 7.88 -5.28
N GLU A 90 -25.37 9.12 -5.02
CA GLU A 90 -26.54 9.76 -5.64
C GLU A 90 -26.16 10.55 -6.91
N LYS A 91 -24.94 11.11 -6.92
CA LYS A 91 -24.44 11.95 -8.02
C LYS A 91 -22.93 11.80 -8.16
N MET A 92 -22.44 11.71 -9.38
CA MET A 92 -21.02 11.74 -9.71
C MET A 92 -20.72 12.84 -10.71
N ILE A 93 -19.62 13.55 -10.50
CA ILE A 93 -19.09 14.54 -11.42
C ILE A 93 -17.69 14.10 -11.83
N ILE A 94 -17.42 14.10 -13.14
CA ILE A 94 -16.08 13.89 -13.69
C ILE A 94 -15.67 15.20 -14.37
N ASN A 95 -14.56 15.77 -13.92
CA ASN A 95 -13.94 16.95 -14.52
C ASN A 95 -12.71 16.50 -15.33
N GLN A 96 -12.69 16.83 -16.62
CA GLN A 96 -11.65 16.49 -17.58
C GLN A 96 -11.25 17.73 -18.38
N GLN A 97 -10.71 18.73 -17.71
CA GLN A 97 -10.30 19.97 -18.37
C GLN A 97 -8.89 19.83 -18.99
N LYS A 98 -8.70 20.33 -20.20
CA LYS A 98 -7.39 20.29 -20.87
C LYS A 98 -6.31 20.98 -20.01
N GLY A 99 -5.28 20.23 -19.65
CA GLY A 99 -4.14 20.74 -18.86
C GLY A 99 -4.32 20.67 -17.35
N GLU A 100 -5.42 20.12 -16.85
CA GLU A 100 -5.66 19.83 -15.45
C GLU A 100 -5.72 18.31 -15.22
N SER A 101 -5.47 17.88 -13.99
CA SER A 101 -5.64 16.47 -13.61
C SER A 101 -7.11 16.12 -13.56
N ASP A 102 -7.46 14.95 -14.09
CA ASP A 102 -8.81 14.40 -13.99
C ASP A 102 -9.23 14.32 -12.51
N GLN A 103 -10.46 14.72 -12.22
CA GLN A 103 -11.07 14.62 -10.90
C GLN A 103 -12.43 13.93 -11.01
N MET A 104 -12.66 12.96 -10.15
CA MET A 104 -13.93 12.27 -9.98
C MET A 104 -14.49 12.57 -8.61
N ILE A 105 -15.73 13.05 -8.53
CA ILE A 105 -16.39 13.44 -7.30
C ILE A 105 -17.69 12.68 -7.16
N MET A 106 -17.79 11.82 -6.14
CA MET A 106 -19.03 11.12 -5.80
C MET A 106 -19.69 11.79 -4.59
N PHE A 107 -20.96 12.09 -4.69
CA PHE A 107 -21.81 12.57 -3.60
C PHE A 107 -22.84 11.51 -3.24
N GLY A 108 -23.12 11.38 -1.94
CA GLY A 108 -24.14 10.47 -1.43
C GLY A 108 -24.52 10.77 0.01
N LYS A 109 -25.50 10.00 0.55
CA LYS A 109 -25.92 10.08 1.96
C LYS A 109 -25.95 8.70 2.62
N PRO A 110 -24.79 8.04 2.73
CA PRO A 110 -23.44 8.43 2.30
C PRO A 110 -23.10 7.96 0.87
N ALA A 111 -22.08 8.57 0.27
CA ALA A 111 -21.28 7.91 -0.77
C ALA A 111 -20.52 6.74 -0.12
N ARG A 112 -20.41 5.61 -0.82
CA ARG A 112 -19.77 4.38 -0.32
C ARG A 112 -18.69 3.92 -1.27
N LEU A 113 -17.65 3.38 -0.70
CA LEU A 113 -16.51 2.81 -1.41
C LEU A 113 -16.24 1.41 -0.86
N LYS A 114 -15.92 0.51 -1.77
CA LYS A 114 -15.45 -0.85 -1.45
C LYS A 114 -14.31 -1.21 -2.39
N GLN A 115 -13.29 -1.89 -1.86
CA GLN A 115 -12.17 -2.41 -2.65
C GLN A 115 -11.59 -3.67 -2.04
N THR A 116 -11.33 -4.67 -2.89
CA THR A 116 -10.61 -5.89 -2.49
C THR A 116 -9.11 -5.67 -2.72
N PRO A 117 -8.24 -5.88 -1.70
CA PRO A 117 -6.80 -5.74 -1.85
C PRO A 117 -6.20 -6.76 -2.86
N ASP A 118 -5.23 -6.35 -3.69
CA ASP A 118 -4.54 -7.21 -4.66
C ASP A 118 -3.91 -8.48 -4.04
N GLY A 119 -3.46 -8.39 -2.81
CA GLY A 119 -2.86 -9.51 -2.06
C GLY A 119 -3.88 -10.48 -1.46
N GLY A 120 -5.17 -10.26 -1.67
CA GLY A 120 -6.25 -10.94 -0.94
C GLY A 120 -6.38 -10.42 0.48
N GLY A 121 -7.43 -10.85 1.18
CA GLY A 121 -7.74 -10.39 2.53
C GLY A 121 -9.16 -9.81 2.61
N PRO A 122 -9.52 -9.19 3.74
CA PRO A 122 -10.81 -8.54 3.89
C PRO A 122 -10.92 -7.31 2.98
N ASP A 123 -12.12 -7.05 2.48
CA ASP A 123 -12.40 -5.85 1.70
C ASP A 123 -12.18 -4.58 2.54
N ASN A 124 -11.61 -3.58 1.92
CA ASN A 124 -11.56 -2.22 2.46
C ASN A 124 -12.84 -1.49 2.13
N HIS A 125 -13.40 -0.81 3.11
CA HIS A 125 -14.60 -0.01 2.97
C HIS A 125 -14.36 1.43 3.39
N GLY A 126 -15.06 2.33 2.70
CA GLY A 126 -15.10 3.75 3.03
C GLY A 126 -16.50 4.32 2.86
N LEU A 127 -16.81 5.34 3.61
CA LEU A 127 -18.00 6.15 3.40
C LEU A 127 -17.73 7.61 3.77
N GLY A 128 -18.55 8.50 3.22
CA GLY A 128 -18.53 9.92 3.49
C GLY A 128 -19.70 10.61 2.75
N ASP A 129 -19.94 11.87 3.03
CA ASP A 129 -20.95 12.65 2.28
C ASP A 129 -20.45 12.95 0.86
N ARG A 130 -19.12 12.97 0.70
CA ARG A 130 -18.43 13.16 -0.57
C ARG A 130 -17.15 12.35 -0.62
N ALA A 131 -16.88 11.73 -1.78
CA ALA A 131 -15.61 11.10 -2.10
C ALA A 131 -14.99 11.78 -3.34
N ASP A 132 -13.74 12.21 -3.25
CA ASP A 132 -12.96 12.78 -4.35
C ASP A 132 -11.84 11.82 -4.72
N TYR A 133 -11.69 11.53 -6.00
CA TYR A 133 -10.60 10.70 -6.51
C TYR A 133 -9.85 11.43 -7.62
N PHE A 134 -8.53 11.44 -7.52
CA PHE A 134 -7.60 12.05 -8.47
C PHE A 134 -6.72 10.94 -9.07
N PRO A 135 -7.09 10.38 -10.24
CA PRO A 135 -6.40 9.24 -10.83
C PRO A 135 -4.91 9.47 -11.06
N ASP A 136 -4.53 10.67 -11.52
CA ASP A 136 -3.14 11.00 -11.85
C ASP A 136 -2.23 10.98 -10.62
N SER A 137 -2.71 11.50 -9.50
CA SER A 137 -1.96 11.50 -8.24
C SER A 137 -2.17 10.22 -7.43
N GLY A 138 -3.27 9.50 -7.64
CA GLY A 138 -3.70 8.36 -6.84
C GLY A 138 -4.21 8.78 -5.46
N ILE A 139 -4.72 10.01 -5.33
CA ILE A 139 -5.27 10.51 -4.06
C ILE A 139 -6.78 10.26 -4.01
N LEU A 140 -7.22 9.62 -2.94
CA LEU A 140 -8.62 9.46 -2.59
C LEU A 140 -8.91 10.23 -1.31
N ILE A 141 -10.00 11.03 -1.30
CA ILE A 141 -10.40 11.84 -0.16
C ILE A 141 -11.86 11.55 0.17
N LEU A 142 -12.14 11.22 1.43
CA LEU A 142 -13.49 11.13 1.97
C LEU A 142 -13.76 12.36 2.86
N ASN A 143 -14.85 13.07 2.60
CA ASN A 143 -15.24 14.27 3.31
C ASN A 143 -16.66 14.15 3.86
N GLY A 144 -16.87 14.70 5.06
CA GLY A 144 -18.13 14.72 5.77
C GLY A 144 -18.51 13.35 6.33
N ASN A 145 -18.61 13.21 7.64
CA ASN A 145 -18.95 11.95 8.32
C ASN A 145 -18.13 10.75 7.83
N ALA A 146 -16.88 10.99 7.46
CA ALA A 146 -16.02 9.99 6.84
C ALA A 146 -15.68 8.84 7.80
N MET A 147 -15.76 7.62 7.31
CA MET A 147 -15.38 6.42 8.04
C MET A 147 -14.73 5.39 7.11
N THR A 148 -13.72 4.69 7.61
CA THR A 148 -13.11 3.56 6.92
C THR A 148 -12.97 2.37 7.85
N TRP A 149 -13.04 1.15 7.30
CA TRP A 149 -12.87 -0.11 8.03
C TRP A 149 -12.50 -1.23 7.05
N GLU A 150 -12.04 -2.35 7.59
CA GLU A 150 -11.76 -3.60 6.87
C GLU A 150 -12.76 -4.68 7.24
N GLY A 151 -13.14 -5.52 6.27
CA GLY A 151 -14.08 -6.63 6.48
C GLY A 151 -15.54 -6.21 6.40
N PRO A 152 -16.48 -7.15 6.68
CA PRO A 152 -17.88 -6.98 6.33
C PRO A 152 -18.60 -5.88 7.12
N LEU A 153 -18.22 -5.64 8.36
CA LEU A 153 -18.90 -4.69 9.25
C LEU A 153 -17.89 -3.84 10.02
N PRO A 154 -18.14 -2.53 10.18
CA PRO A 154 -17.25 -1.67 10.95
C PRO A 154 -17.11 -2.10 12.42
N GLU A 155 -18.13 -2.76 12.99
CA GLU A 155 -18.14 -3.21 14.39
C GLU A 155 -17.19 -4.37 14.64
N THR A 156 -16.96 -5.22 13.64
CA THR A 156 -16.08 -6.40 13.69
C THR A 156 -14.69 -6.16 13.10
N SER A 157 -14.46 -4.98 12.50
CA SER A 157 -13.17 -4.61 11.94
C SER A 157 -12.10 -4.48 13.02
N GLU A 158 -10.90 -4.99 12.76
CA GLU A 158 -9.74 -4.77 13.63
C GLU A 158 -9.39 -3.28 13.72
N HIS A 159 -9.56 -2.55 12.61
CA HIS A 159 -9.27 -1.12 12.53
C HIS A 159 -10.45 -0.35 11.93
N THR A 160 -10.97 0.61 12.69
CA THR A 160 -12.00 1.55 12.20
C THR A 160 -11.55 2.96 12.48
N VAL A 161 -11.59 3.83 11.46
CA VAL A 161 -11.26 5.26 11.58
C VAL A 161 -12.49 6.08 11.24
N LYS A 162 -12.82 7.08 12.08
CA LYS A 162 -13.87 8.08 11.85
C LYS A 162 -13.27 9.48 11.93
N SER A 163 -13.62 10.33 10.97
CA SER A 163 -13.19 11.72 10.91
C SER A 163 -14.10 12.50 9.95
N ASP A 164 -13.99 13.82 9.92
CA ASP A 164 -14.64 14.62 8.88
C ASP A 164 -13.88 14.61 7.56
N HIS A 165 -12.60 14.25 7.62
CA HIS A 165 -11.72 14.22 6.47
C HIS A 165 -10.76 13.04 6.60
N ILE A 166 -10.71 12.21 5.57
CA ILE A 166 -9.78 11.08 5.45
C ILE A 166 -9.18 11.14 4.05
N GLU A 167 -7.84 11.18 3.98
CA GLU A 167 -7.07 11.15 2.73
C GLU A 167 -6.27 9.85 2.66
N TYR A 168 -6.31 9.19 1.52
CA TYR A 168 -5.49 8.02 1.23
C TYR A 168 -4.70 8.24 -0.06
N ASP A 169 -3.38 8.27 0.08
CA ASP A 169 -2.43 8.25 -1.04
C ASP A 169 -2.17 6.80 -1.43
N THR A 170 -2.79 6.37 -2.52
CA THR A 170 -2.76 4.98 -2.98
C THR A 170 -1.38 4.57 -3.50
N LYS A 171 -0.60 5.51 -4.04
CA LYS A 171 0.74 5.25 -4.60
C LYS A 171 1.79 5.05 -3.52
N ASN A 172 1.69 5.85 -2.44
CA ASN A 172 2.65 5.82 -1.34
C ASN A 172 2.15 5.03 -0.13
N SER A 173 0.90 4.53 -0.17
CA SER A 173 0.25 3.84 0.95
C SER A 173 0.21 4.68 2.24
N ILE A 174 0.03 6.01 2.08
CA ILE A 174 -0.04 6.95 3.20
C ILE A 174 -1.51 7.27 3.50
N TYR A 175 -1.90 7.06 4.73
CA TYR A 175 -3.23 7.32 5.25
C TYR A 175 -3.19 8.49 6.22
N LYS A 176 -4.06 9.48 6.00
CA LYS A 176 -4.19 10.65 6.87
C LYS A 176 -5.65 10.85 7.24
N ALA A 177 -5.92 11.19 8.49
CA ALA A 177 -7.25 11.53 8.97
C ALA A 177 -7.22 12.83 9.76
N GLY A 178 -8.29 13.62 9.64
CA GLY A 178 -8.44 14.90 10.28
C GLY A 178 -7.87 16.08 9.47
N THR A 179 -8.27 17.29 9.87
CA THR A 179 -7.81 18.54 9.25
C THR A 179 -7.01 19.34 10.28
N PRO A 180 -5.72 19.65 10.03
CA PRO A 180 -4.85 20.29 11.05
C PRO A 180 -5.33 21.62 11.63
N LYS A 181 -6.30 22.27 10.99
CA LYS A 181 -6.82 23.59 11.37
C LYS A 181 -8.21 23.55 12.01
N SER A 182 -8.85 22.39 12.14
CA SER A 182 -10.19 22.27 12.70
C SER A 182 -10.13 21.86 14.17
N ALA A 183 -10.29 22.81 15.08
CA ALA A 183 -10.30 22.57 16.53
C ALA A 183 -11.50 21.74 17.04
N HIS A 184 -12.49 21.48 16.18
CA HIS A 184 -13.77 20.89 16.58
C HIS A 184 -14.00 19.45 16.07
N HIS A 185 -13.17 18.96 15.14
CA HIS A 185 -13.35 17.64 14.53
C HIS A 185 -12.19 16.72 14.91
N ARG A 186 -12.48 15.73 15.74
CA ARG A 186 -11.49 14.77 16.23
C ARG A 186 -11.47 13.52 15.39
N VAL A 187 -10.29 12.95 15.22
CA VAL A 187 -10.14 11.61 14.66
C VAL A 187 -10.45 10.59 15.76
N HIS A 188 -11.33 9.65 15.47
CA HIS A 188 -11.65 8.53 16.35
C HIS A 188 -11.16 7.25 15.69
N VAL A 189 -10.23 6.57 16.36
CA VAL A 189 -9.69 5.29 15.90
C VAL A 189 -10.09 4.22 16.92
N ARG A 190 -10.66 3.13 16.44
CA ARG A 190 -10.90 1.93 17.21
C ARG A 190 -9.99 0.82 16.69
N VAL A 191 -9.29 0.18 17.59
CA VAL A 191 -8.43 -0.98 17.33
C VAL A 191 -8.91 -2.11 18.22
N LEU A 192 -9.32 -3.23 17.65
CA LEU A 192 -9.66 -4.41 18.41
C LEU A 192 -8.39 -5.19 18.77
N PRO A 193 -8.33 -5.80 19.96
CA PRO A 193 -7.25 -6.71 20.30
C PRO A 193 -7.23 -7.89 19.30
N LYS A 194 -6.05 -8.25 18.81
CA LYS A 194 -5.92 -9.52 18.07
C LYS A 194 -6.22 -10.67 19.03
N GLU A 195 -7.20 -11.51 18.70
CA GLU A 195 -7.39 -12.75 19.41
C GLU A 195 -6.08 -13.55 19.37
N ALA A 196 -5.59 -13.93 20.54
CA ALA A 196 -4.42 -14.79 20.62
C ALA A 196 -4.75 -16.08 19.85
N LYS A 197 -4.04 -16.33 18.73
CA LYS A 197 -4.15 -17.62 18.05
C LYS A 197 -3.77 -18.68 19.08
N GLU A 198 -4.74 -19.52 19.44
CA GLU A 198 -4.44 -20.71 20.24
C GLU A 198 -3.31 -21.49 19.55
N PRO A 199 -2.28 -21.92 20.29
CA PRO A 199 -1.25 -22.77 19.71
C PRO A 199 -1.94 -24.04 19.19
N LYS A 200 -1.75 -24.30 17.90
CA LYS A 200 -2.19 -25.59 17.31
C LYS A 200 -1.38 -26.69 17.99
N GLU A 201 -2.05 -27.53 18.77
CA GLU A 201 -1.52 -28.82 19.23
C GLU A 201 -1.18 -29.75 18.05
#